data_3d6bbb061cd979fe61c1fcb3b9440c2a
#
_entry.id   3d6bbb061cd979fe61c1fcb3b9440c2a
#
_cell.length_a   1.000
_cell.length_b   1.000
_cell.length_c   1.000
_cell.angle_alpha   90.00
_cell.angle_beta   90.00
_cell.angle_gamma   90.00
#
_symmetry.space_group_name_H-M   'P 1'
#
loop_
_entity.id
_entity.type
_entity.pdbx_description
1 polymer ?
#
loop_
_entity_poly.entity_id
_entity_poly.type
_entity_poly.pdbx_seq_one_letter_code
_entity_poly.pdbx_strand_id
1 'polypeptide(L)'
;MARMLAGIPALPWVWIGVAGAAPPQRDIGRGICMHRAPWGFAGSVRCALPLPLANESFGAVLLQHVLDDGFADTDAVLSECRRILAPGGVLWLAALNPWSTYRARWWRSGMRARGPGYWQAALARAGFPVDAVHLQWLGPRWRPEDAEAGIGAADRLRAGLALTVSKRVHAAIPPNAVRKLRLQAGVGAMRTQLRVVGEATGEGSQKSAGRP
;
A
#
# COMPACT_ATOMS: atom_id res chain seq x y z
N MET A 1 -10.53 5.85 -8.72
CA MET A 1 -10.85 4.57 -8.06
C MET A 1 -10.48 3.39 -8.95
N ALA A 2 -11.04 3.20 -10.14
CA ALA A 2 -10.71 2.07 -11.04
C ALA A 2 -9.20 1.90 -11.35
N ARG A 3 -8.50 2.99 -11.69
CA ARG A 3 -7.03 2.95 -11.93
C ARG A 3 -6.20 2.50 -10.72
N MET A 4 -6.67 2.78 -9.52
CA MET A 4 -6.00 2.37 -8.29
C MET A 4 -6.17 0.86 -8.08
N LEU A 5 -7.36 0.32 -8.31
CA LEU A 5 -7.64 -1.11 -8.18
C LEU A 5 -6.87 -1.96 -9.19
N ALA A 6 -6.59 -1.44 -10.38
CA ALA A 6 -5.82 -2.14 -11.42
C ALA A 6 -4.33 -2.39 -11.03
N GLY A 7 -3.79 -1.63 -10.08
CA GLY A 7 -2.41 -1.77 -9.60
C GLY A 7 -2.25 -2.62 -8.33
N ILE A 8 -3.34 -3.18 -7.81
CA ILE A 8 -3.32 -3.95 -6.55
C ILE A 8 -3.11 -5.44 -6.87
N PRO A 9 -2.35 -6.19 -6.03
CA PRO A 9 -2.24 -7.64 -6.14
C PRO A 9 -3.62 -8.31 -6.24
N ALA A 10 -3.70 -9.49 -6.82
CA ALA A 10 -4.92 -10.28 -7.06
C ALA A 10 -5.68 -10.70 -5.76
N LEU A 11 -5.67 -9.84 -4.74
CA LEU A 11 -6.39 -9.99 -3.49
C LEU A 11 -7.78 -9.33 -3.60
N PRO A 12 -8.78 -9.83 -2.84
CA PRO A 12 -10.10 -9.22 -2.79
C PRO A 12 -10.05 -7.79 -2.26
N TRP A 13 -11.09 -7.02 -2.58
CA TRP A 13 -11.23 -5.65 -2.11
C TRP A 13 -12.56 -5.45 -1.36
N VAL A 14 -12.61 -4.45 -0.49
CA VAL A 14 -13.81 -4.02 0.24
C VAL A 14 -14.15 -2.59 -0.15
N TRP A 15 -15.39 -2.35 -0.49
CA TRP A 15 -15.93 -1.01 -0.65
C TRP A 15 -17.02 -0.74 0.39
N ILE A 16 -16.93 0.40 1.05
CA ILE A 16 -17.94 0.88 1.99
C ILE A 16 -18.32 2.30 1.59
N GLY A 17 -19.58 2.51 1.29
CA GLY A 17 -20.09 3.81 0.87
C GLY A 17 -21.29 4.27 1.70
N VAL A 18 -21.73 5.51 1.47
CA VAL A 18 -23.02 5.98 1.98
C VAL A 18 -24.16 5.36 1.19
N ALA A 19 -25.35 5.35 1.77
CA ALA A 19 -26.57 4.90 1.07
C ALA A 19 -26.74 5.67 -0.24
N GLY A 20 -27.00 4.94 -1.34
CA GLY A 20 -27.15 5.51 -2.68
C GLY A 20 -25.83 5.76 -3.44
N ALA A 21 -24.67 5.59 -2.83
CA ALA A 21 -23.41 5.64 -3.55
C ALA A 21 -23.23 4.40 -4.43
N ALA A 22 -22.72 4.60 -5.66
CA ALA A 22 -22.43 3.49 -6.56
C ALA A 22 -21.09 2.84 -6.19
N PRO A 23 -21.04 1.50 -6.02
CA PRO A 23 -19.79 0.79 -5.86
C PRO A 23 -18.94 0.85 -7.13
N PRO A 24 -17.64 0.48 -7.05
CA PRO A 24 -16.81 0.28 -8.24
C PRO A 24 -17.44 -0.75 -9.19
N GLN A 25 -17.16 -0.63 -10.49
CA GLN A 25 -17.62 -1.60 -11.47
C GLN A 25 -17.09 -3.00 -11.10
N ARG A 26 -17.94 -4.03 -11.26
CA ARG A 26 -17.68 -5.40 -10.79
C ARG A 26 -16.58 -6.15 -11.54
N ASP A 27 -16.08 -5.59 -12.63
CA ASP A 27 -15.06 -6.22 -13.50
C ASP A 27 -13.66 -6.27 -12.87
N ILE A 28 -13.51 -5.72 -11.67
CA ILE A 28 -12.21 -5.61 -10.98
C ILE A 28 -12.15 -6.63 -9.83
N GLY A 29 -12.00 -7.92 -10.17
CA GLY A 29 -11.75 -8.97 -9.20
C GLY A 29 -12.88 -9.21 -8.16
N ARG A 30 -12.59 -9.98 -7.12
CA ARG A 30 -13.54 -10.30 -6.03
C ARG A 30 -13.65 -9.13 -5.06
N GLY A 31 -14.85 -8.61 -4.86
CA GLY A 31 -15.10 -7.49 -3.95
C GLY A 31 -16.32 -7.69 -3.06
N ILE A 32 -16.23 -7.11 -1.86
CA ILE A 32 -17.34 -6.98 -0.91
C ILE A 32 -17.82 -5.54 -0.97
N CYS A 33 -19.11 -5.34 -1.24
CA CYS A 33 -19.73 -4.03 -1.27
C CYS A 33 -20.69 -3.87 -0.09
N MET A 34 -20.48 -2.83 0.71
CA MET A 34 -21.32 -2.47 1.84
C MET A 34 -21.66 -0.97 1.78
N HIS A 35 -22.73 -0.60 2.41
CA HIS A 35 -23.12 0.80 2.61
C HIS A 35 -23.46 1.06 4.08
N ARG A 36 -23.32 2.31 4.48
CA ARG A 36 -23.65 2.74 5.83
C ARG A 36 -25.14 2.56 6.10
N ALA A 37 -25.47 1.98 7.25
CA ALA A 37 -26.82 1.84 7.79
C ALA A 37 -26.84 2.40 9.22
N PRO A 38 -28.02 2.78 9.77
CA PRO A 38 -28.11 3.36 11.13
C PRO A 38 -27.51 2.49 12.24
N TRP A 39 -27.53 1.17 12.06
CA TRP A 39 -27.05 0.17 13.02
C TRP A 39 -25.67 -0.41 12.66
N GLY A 40 -25.03 0.03 11.59
CA GLY A 40 -23.74 -0.49 11.14
C GLY A 40 -23.56 -0.45 9.63
N PHE A 41 -23.36 -1.60 9.00
CA PHE A 41 -23.13 -1.75 7.57
C PHE A 41 -24.04 -2.83 6.97
N ALA A 42 -24.51 -2.62 5.75
CA ALA A 42 -25.36 -3.54 5.01
C ALA A 42 -24.91 -3.63 3.53
N GLY A 43 -25.16 -4.76 2.90
CA GLY A 43 -24.82 -5.02 1.50
C GLY A 43 -24.51 -6.48 1.30
N SER A 44 -23.33 -6.81 0.79
CA SER A 44 -22.86 -8.21 0.67
C SER A 44 -22.84 -8.94 2.02
N VAL A 45 -22.58 -8.18 3.09
CA VAL A 45 -22.62 -8.66 4.48
C VAL A 45 -23.38 -7.61 5.31
N ARG A 46 -24.18 -8.09 6.30
CA ARG A 46 -24.82 -7.24 7.30
C ARG A 46 -24.06 -7.35 8.60
N CYS A 47 -23.44 -6.25 9.06
CA CYS A 47 -22.57 -6.26 10.24
C CYS A 47 -22.47 -4.91 10.92
N ALA A 48 -21.96 -4.92 12.15
CA ALA A 48 -21.46 -3.76 12.87
C ALA A 48 -19.93 -3.90 13.04
N LEU A 49 -19.30 -2.94 13.72
CA LEU A 49 -17.91 -3.08 14.15
C LEU A 49 -17.82 -4.01 15.38
N PRO A 50 -16.80 -4.86 15.45
CA PRO A 50 -15.75 -5.09 14.43
C PRO A 50 -16.30 -5.82 13.19
N LEU A 51 -15.67 -5.57 12.02
CA LEU A 51 -16.09 -6.20 10.77
C LEU A 51 -15.82 -7.72 10.82
N PRO A 52 -16.79 -8.60 10.42
CA PRO A 52 -16.59 -10.05 10.38
C PRO A 52 -15.74 -10.49 9.19
N LEU A 53 -14.62 -9.84 9.00
CA LEU A 53 -13.66 -10.06 7.91
C LEU A 53 -12.32 -10.49 8.50
N ALA A 54 -11.65 -11.43 7.84
CA ALA A 54 -10.35 -11.94 8.30
C ALA A 54 -9.27 -10.87 8.29
N ASN A 55 -8.31 -11.00 9.20
CA ASN A 55 -7.14 -10.14 9.24
C ASN A 55 -6.32 -10.28 7.95
N GLU A 56 -5.75 -9.17 7.47
CA GLU A 56 -4.75 -9.15 6.40
C GLU A 56 -5.17 -9.89 5.11
N SER A 57 -6.47 -9.92 4.82
CA SER A 57 -7.05 -10.70 3.72
C SER A 57 -7.44 -9.87 2.49
N PHE A 58 -7.38 -8.53 2.58
CA PHE A 58 -7.81 -7.65 1.49
C PHE A 58 -6.65 -6.81 0.94
N GLY A 59 -6.57 -6.73 -0.38
CA GLY A 59 -5.59 -5.89 -1.08
C GLY A 59 -5.98 -4.42 -1.11
N ALA A 60 -7.28 -4.11 -1.03
CA ALA A 60 -7.77 -2.74 -0.97
C ALA A 60 -9.00 -2.59 -0.09
N VAL A 61 -9.10 -1.43 0.57
CA VAL A 61 -10.28 -0.95 1.26
C VAL A 61 -10.63 0.44 0.73
N LEU A 62 -11.87 0.61 0.30
CA LEU A 62 -12.38 1.83 -0.31
C LEU A 62 -13.48 2.40 0.57
N LEU A 63 -13.24 3.54 1.20
CA LEU A 63 -14.21 4.27 1.99
C LEU A 63 -14.73 5.47 1.19
N GLN A 64 -16.01 5.48 0.84
CA GLN A 64 -16.61 6.56 0.07
C GLN A 64 -17.64 7.32 0.90
N HIS A 65 -17.25 8.48 1.43
CA HIS A 65 -18.07 9.40 2.24
C HIS A 65 -18.65 8.79 3.53
N VAL A 66 -18.24 7.61 3.91
CA VAL A 66 -18.78 6.84 5.04
C VAL A 66 -18.43 7.45 6.41
N LEU A 67 -17.38 8.24 6.45
CA LEU A 67 -16.90 8.91 7.67
C LEU A 67 -17.33 10.38 7.76
N ASP A 68 -18.08 10.86 6.77
CA ASP A 68 -18.59 12.24 6.73
C ASP A 68 -19.91 12.39 7.49
N ASP A 69 -20.59 11.30 7.86
CA ASP A 69 -21.90 11.31 8.53
C ASP A 69 -21.86 11.76 10.01
N GLY A 70 -20.66 11.83 10.60
CA GLY A 70 -20.46 12.26 11.99
C GLY A 70 -20.92 11.25 13.05
N PHE A 71 -21.53 10.13 12.67
CA PHE A 71 -21.99 9.07 13.56
C PHE A 71 -21.01 7.92 13.71
N ALA A 72 -20.14 7.72 12.72
CA ALA A 72 -19.13 6.67 12.79
C ALA A 72 -17.97 7.10 13.69
N ASP A 73 -17.53 6.21 14.58
CA ASP A 73 -16.24 6.34 15.22
C ASP A 73 -15.14 6.17 14.15
N THR A 74 -14.59 7.32 13.75
CA THR A 74 -13.58 7.38 12.70
C THR A 74 -12.37 6.50 13.02
N ASP A 75 -11.92 6.51 14.27
CA ASP A 75 -10.72 5.79 14.69
C ASP A 75 -10.98 4.27 14.71
N ALA A 76 -12.16 3.84 15.16
CA ALA A 76 -12.58 2.44 15.12
C ALA A 76 -12.67 1.91 13.67
N VAL A 77 -13.31 2.66 12.76
CA VAL A 77 -13.42 2.26 11.34
C VAL A 77 -12.04 2.18 10.68
N LEU A 78 -11.17 3.17 10.87
CA LEU A 78 -9.84 3.17 10.28
C LEU A 78 -8.94 2.07 10.84
N SER A 79 -9.06 1.76 12.14
CA SER A 79 -8.35 0.64 12.78
C SER A 79 -8.79 -0.71 12.20
N GLU A 80 -10.09 -0.89 11.96
CA GLU A 80 -10.63 -2.08 11.30
C GLU A 80 -10.15 -2.18 9.83
N CYS A 81 -10.14 -1.08 9.10
CA CYS A 81 -9.58 -1.06 7.74
C CYS A 81 -8.12 -1.52 7.75
N ARG A 82 -7.32 -1.02 8.70
CA ARG A 82 -5.93 -1.45 8.84
C ARG A 82 -5.80 -2.92 9.21
N ARG A 83 -6.67 -3.43 10.07
CA ARG A 83 -6.68 -4.84 10.48
C ARG A 83 -6.91 -5.78 9.30
N ILE A 84 -7.92 -5.50 8.45
CA ILE A 84 -8.30 -6.37 7.33
C ILE A 84 -7.40 -6.21 6.11
N LEU A 85 -6.67 -5.09 5.96
CA LEU A 85 -5.72 -4.88 4.87
C LEU A 85 -4.51 -5.79 5.00
N ALA A 86 -4.15 -6.45 3.92
CA ALA A 86 -2.92 -7.22 3.79
C ALA A 86 -1.68 -6.27 3.84
N PRO A 87 -0.49 -6.79 4.15
CA PRO A 87 0.77 -6.07 3.96
C PRO A 87 0.86 -5.52 2.53
N GLY A 88 1.17 -4.24 2.38
CA GLY A 88 1.18 -3.54 1.08
C GLY A 88 -0.20 -3.20 0.53
N GLY A 89 -1.27 -3.62 1.18
CA GLY A 89 -2.64 -3.27 0.80
C GLY A 89 -2.92 -1.77 0.92
N VAL A 90 -3.89 -1.29 0.16
CA VAL A 90 -4.17 0.15 -0.02
C VAL A 90 -5.50 0.53 0.60
N LEU A 91 -5.50 1.55 1.44
CA LEU A 91 -6.69 2.27 1.87
C LEU A 91 -6.90 3.48 0.95
N TRP A 92 -8.10 3.61 0.40
CA TRP A 92 -8.58 4.80 -0.30
C TRP A 92 -9.77 5.38 0.47
N LEU A 93 -9.64 6.63 0.89
CA LEU A 93 -10.66 7.35 1.65
C LEU A 93 -11.11 8.57 0.86
N ALA A 94 -12.37 8.63 0.46
CA ALA A 94 -13.00 9.82 -0.10
C ALA A 94 -13.85 10.51 0.96
N ALA A 95 -13.68 11.82 1.09
CA ALA A 95 -14.38 12.65 2.03
C ALA A 95 -14.81 13.99 1.40
N LEU A 96 -15.74 14.68 2.05
CA LEU A 96 -16.21 15.99 1.64
C LEU A 96 -15.15 17.06 1.91
N ASN A 97 -15.04 17.99 0.99
CA ASN A 97 -14.10 19.10 1.10
C ASN A 97 -14.72 20.29 1.84
N PRO A 98 -14.19 20.72 3.00
CA PRO A 98 -14.75 21.83 3.75
C PRO A 98 -14.64 23.19 3.04
N TRP A 99 -13.71 23.33 2.09
CA TRP A 99 -13.51 24.58 1.34
C TRP A 99 -14.29 24.62 0.01
N SER A 100 -15.05 23.57 -0.27
CA SER A 100 -15.87 23.52 -1.49
C SER A 100 -17.05 24.46 -1.40
N THR A 101 -17.33 25.15 -2.50
CA THR A 101 -18.56 25.93 -2.69
C THR A 101 -19.83 25.07 -2.66
N TYR A 102 -19.69 23.76 -2.90
CA TYR A 102 -20.80 22.79 -2.75
C TYR A 102 -21.19 22.55 -1.28
N ARG A 103 -20.47 23.10 -0.31
CA ARG A 103 -20.76 22.97 1.13
C ARG A 103 -22.22 23.34 1.48
N ALA A 104 -22.79 24.32 0.82
CA ALA A 104 -24.18 24.73 1.02
C ALA A 104 -25.19 23.61 0.75
N ARG A 105 -24.88 22.67 -0.15
CA ARG A 105 -25.74 21.53 -0.48
C ARG A 105 -25.70 20.44 0.60
N TRP A 106 -24.61 20.33 1.36
CA TRP A 106 -24.43 19.29 2.38
C TRP A 106 -24.86 19.73 3.77
N TRP A 107 -25.00 21.03 4.00
CA TRP A 107 -25.39 21.59 5.28
C TRP A 107 -26.62 20.91 5.89
N ARG A 108 -27.62 20.58 5.05
CA ARG A 108 -28.88 19.97 5.51
C ARG A 108 -28.83 18.43 5.56
N SER A 109 -27.77 17.81 5.11
CA SER A 109 -27.65 16.34 5.08
C SER A 109 -27.05 15.73 6.36
N GLY A 110 -26.69 16.55 7.35
CA GLY A 110 -26.01 16.10 8.55
C GLY A 110 -24.54 15.71 8.35
N MET A 111 -24.03 15.79 7.12
CA MET A 111 -22.65 15.46 6.81
C MET A 111 -21.67 16.54 7.29
N ARG A 112 -20.50 16.11 7.76
CA ARG A 112 -19.45 16.97 8.29
C ARG A 112 -18.20 16.88 7.41
N ALA A 113 -17.96 17.92 6.62
CA ALA A 113 -16.72 18.03 5.86
C ALA A 113 -15.54 18.35 6.79
N ARG A 114 -14.45 17.61 6.65
CA ARG A 114 -13.22 17.75 7.43
C ARG A 114 -12.01 17.95 6.53
N GLY A 115 -11.05 18.79 6.95
CA GLY A 115 -9.87 19.11 6.16
C GLY A 115 -8.85 17.96 6.10
N PRO A 116 -7.91 18.04 5.15
CA PRO A 116 -6.87 17.00 4.97
C PRO A 116 -6.08 16.71 6.25
N GLY A 117 -5.73 17.74 7.02
CA GLY A 117 -4.98 17.57 8.28
C GLY A 117 -5.71 16.71 9.31
N TYR A 118 -7.04 16.83 9.39
CA TYR A 118 -7.85 15.96 10.25
C TYR A 118 -7.71 14.48 9.82
N TRP A 119 -7.83 14.23 8.53
CA TRP A 119 -7.75 12.88 7.99
C TRP A 119 -6.35 12.29 8.13
N GLN A 120 -5.30 13.08 7.90
CA GLN A 120 -3.91 12.65 8.13
C GLN A 120 -3.68 12.27 9.59
N ALA A 121 -4.17 13.07 10.55
CA ALA A 121 -4.06 12.76 11.96
C ALA A 121 -4.86 11.49 12.34
N ALA A 122 -6.06 11.29 11.79
CA ALA A 122 -6.86 10.08 12.02
C ALA A 122 -6.17 8.83 11.45
N LEU A 123 -5.60 8.92 10.24
CA LEU A 123 -4.82 7.83 9.65
C LEU A 123 -3.57 7.50 10.49
N ALA A 124 -2.89 8.51 11.02
CA ALA A 124 -1.75 8.33 11.92
C ALA A 124 -2.14 7.59 13.21
N ARG A 125 -3.26 8.00 13.85
CA ARG A 125 -3.76 7.30 15.04
C ARG A 125 -4.13 5.85 14.77
N ALA A 126 -4.69 5.57 13.59
CA ALA A 126 -4.95 4.20 13.15
C ALA A 126 -3.68 3.42 12.76
N GLY A 127 -2.50 4.06 12.79
CA GLY A 127 -1.19 3.44 12.53
C GLY A 127 -0.81 3.33 11.05
N PHE A 128 -1.41 4.14 10.17
CA PHE A 128 -0.95 4.29 8.79
C PHE A 128 0.23 5.27 8.70
N PRO A 129 1.18 5.06 7.76
CA PRO A 129 2.32 5.94 7.58
C PRO A 129 1.88 7.27 6.95
N VAL A 130 2.04 8.38 7.66
CA VAL A 130 1.60 9.72 7.20
C VAL A 130 2.46 10.26 6.04
N ASP A 131 3.71 9.85 5.97
CA ASP A 131 4.65 10.20 4.89
C ASP A 131 4.25 9.61 3.52
N ALA A 132 3.42 8.56 3.51
CA ALA A 132 2.94 7.87 2.32
C ALA A 132 1.48 8.21 1.97
N VAL A 133 0.90 9.25 2.56
CA VAL A 133 -0.47 9.68 2.26
C VAL A 133 -0.48 10.56 1.02
N HIS A 134 -1.11 10.08 -0.05
CA HIS A 134 -1.36 10.84 -1.26
C HIS A 134 -2.72 11.50 -1.24
N LEU A 135 -2.75 12.84 -1.33
CA LEU A 135 -3.97 13.63 -1.38
C LEU A 135 -4.34 13.95 -2.82
N GLN A 136 -5.60 13.76 -3.19
CA GLN A 136 -6.19 14.14 -4.46
C GLN A 136 -7.48 14.92 -4.24
N TRP A 137 -7.73 15.94 -5.06
CA TRP A 137 -8.98 16.69 -5.05
C TRP A 137 -9.94 16.10 -6.07
N LEU A 138 -11.16 15.79 -5.63
CA LEU A 138 -12.17 15.07 -6.41
C LEU A 138 -13.40 15.91 -6.74
N GLY A 139 -14.07 15.53 -7.83
CA GLY A 139 -15.36 16.07 -8.23
C GLY A 139 -15.27 17.37 -9.02
N PRO A 140 -16.44 17.94 -9.37
CA PRO A 140 -16.51 19.15 -10.18
C PRO A 140 -15.93 20.35 -9.43
N ARG A 141 -15.34 21.26 -10.20
CA ARG A 141 -15.07 22.63 -9.75
C ARG A 141 -16.32 23.46 -10.07
N TRP A 142 -16.70 24.31 -9.14
CA TRP A 142 -17.59 25.39 -9.53
C TRP A 142 -16.78 26.38 -10.37
N ARG A 143 -17.12 26.56 -11.65
CA ARG A 143 -16.53 27.58 -12.53
C ARG A 143 -17.61 28.61 -12.84
N PRO A 144 -17.31 29.91 -12.71
CA PRO A 144 -17.99 30.90 -13.53
C PRO A 144 -17.68 30.56 -14.99
N GLU A 145 -18.63 30.76 -15.91
CA GLU A 145 -18.60 30.29 -17.30
C GLU A 145 -17.37 30.72 -18.13
N ASP A 146 -16.55 31.65 -17.64
CA ASP A 146 -15.43 32.26 -18.36
C ASP A 146 -14.04 31.98 -17.79
N ALA A 147 -13.85 31.01 -16.91
CA ALA A 147 -12.53 30.76 -16.33
C ALA A 147 -11.74 29.69 -17.10
N GLU A 148 -10.66 30.12 -17.75
CA GLU A 148 -9.68 29.26 -18.42
C GLU A 148 -9.13 28.14 -17.51
N ALA A 149 -8.88 26.97 -18.11
CA ALA A 149 -8.41 25.77 -17.42
C ALA A 149 -6.96 25.91 -16.96
N GLY A 150 -6.72 26.46 -15.77
CA GLY A 150 -5.42 26.49 -15.11
C GLY A 150 -5.29 25.35 -14.07
N ILE A 151 -4.13 24.67 -14.05
CA ILE A 151 -3.72 23.80 -12.94
C ILE A 151 -3.26 24.75 -11.82
N GLY A 152 -3.98 24.80 -10.68
CA GLY A 152 -3.59 25.73 -9.62
C GLY A 152 -4.48 25.67 -8.37
N ALA A 153 -4.38 26.71 -7.56
CA ALA A 153 -5.07 26.87 -6.26
C ALA A 153 -6.58 26.56 -6.28
N ALA A 154 -7.23 26.67 -7.46
CA ALA A 154 -8.64 26.31 -7.67
C ALA A 154 -8.97 24.83 -7.45
N ASP A 155 -7.99 23.93 -7.45
CA ASP A 155 -8.24 22.50 -7.16
C ASP A 155 -8.72 22.27 -5.73
N ARG A 156 -8.32 23.14 -4.80
CA ARG A 156 -8.78 23.12 -3.41
C ARG A 156 -10.28 23.42 -3.25
N LEU A 157 -10.95 23.93 -4.28
CA LEU A 157 -12.39 24.22 -4.29
C LEU A 157 -13.24 23.09 -4.87
N ARG A 158 -12.64 21.94 -5.22
CA ARG A 158 -13.38 20.77 -5.69
C ARG A 158 -14.30 20.22 -4.61
N ALA A 159 -15.34 19.51 -5.04
CA ALA A 159 -16.39 19.00 -4.16
C ALA A 159 -15.87 18.08 -3.05
N GLY A 160 -14.89 17.26 -3.32
CA GLY A 160 -14.36 16.29 -2.38
C GLY A 160 -12.83 16.20 -2.41
N LEU A 161 -12.31 15.42 -1.50
CA LEU A 161 -10.92 15.03 -1.44
C LEU A 161 -10.82 13.51 -1.30
N ALA A 162 -9.72 12.93 -1.77
CA ALA A 162 -9.38 11.54 -1.52
C ALA A 162 -7.97 11.43 -0.96
N LEU A 163 -7.81 10.56 0.02
CA LEU A 163 -6.52 10.18 0.55
C LEU A 163 -6.28 8.70 0.20
N THR A 164 -5.09 8.42 -0.27
CA THR A 164 -4.63 7.06 -0.57
C THR A 164 -3.39 6.77 0.26
N VAL A 165 -3.39 5.66 0.97
CA VAL A 165 -2.26 5.23 1.80
C VAL A 165 -2.11 3.72 1.76
N SER A 166 -0.86 3.23 1.73
CA SER A 166 -0.56 1.80 1.78
C SER A 166 -0.22 1.36 3.20
N LYS A 167 -0.70 0.19 3.60
CA LYS A 167 -0.31 -0.44 4.87
C LYS A 167 1.13 -0.91 4.76
N ARG A 168 2.04 -0.22 5.44
CA ARG A 168 3.43 -0.69 5.60
C ARG A 168 3.50 -1.59 6.83
N VAL A 169 4.11 -2.75 6.68
CA VAL A 169 4.51 -3.60 7.79
C VAL A 169 6.02 -3.45 7.91
N HIS A 170 6.48 -2.94 9.04
CA HIS A 170 7.90 -3.02 9.36
C HIS A 170 8.21 -4.48 9.63
N ALA A 171 8.91 -5.14 8.71
CA ALA A 171 9.52 -6.41 9.01
C ALA A 171 10.56 -6.14 10.12
N ALA A 172 10.24 -6.53 11.35
CA ALA A 172 11.25 -6.60 12.40
C ALA A 172 12.24 -7.70 11.99
N ILE A 173 13.32 -7.31 11.35
CA ILE A 173 14.45 -8.22 11.14
C ILE A 173 15.02 -8.48 12.55
N PRO A 174 14.90 -9.70 13.11
CA PRO A 174 15.43 -9.96 14.42
C PRO A 174 16.95 -9.72 14.39
N PRO A 175 17.52 -9.00 15.36
CA PRO A 175 18.95 -8.63 15.37
C PRO A 175 19.89 -9.83 15.32
N ASN A 176 19.41 -11.04 15.55
CA ASN A 176 20.20 -12.27 15.53
C ASN A 176 20.38 -12.91 14.15
N ALA A 177 19.79 -12.37 13.07
CA ALA A 177 19.95 -12.91 11.72
C ALA A 177 21.30 -12.53 11.06
N VAL A 178 22.04 -11.61 11.65
CA VAL A 178 23.41 -11.31 11.20
C VAL A 178 24.36 -12.34 11.81
N ARG A 179 24.33 -13.56 11.31
CA ARG A 179 25.39 -14.52 11.54
C ARG A 179 26.66 -13.89 10.99
N LYS A 180 27.56 -13.44 11.89
CA LYS A 180 28.90 -12.97 11.50
C LYS A 180 29.52 -14.07 10.66
N LEU A 181 29.61 -13.87 9.35
CA LEU A 181 30.43 -14.67 8.47
C LEU A 181 31.87 -14.51 8.99
N ARG A 182 32.33 -15.46 9.80
CA ARG A 182 33.74 -15.59 10.05
C ARG A 182 34.36 -15.99 8.72
N LEU A 183 34.90 -15.03 8.02
CA LEU A 183 35.89 -15.28 6.98
C LEU A 183 37.05 -15.96 7.66
N GLN A 184 37.10 -17.30 7.62
CA GLN A 184 38.31 -18.03 7.84
C GLN A 184 39.22 -17.65 6.65
N ALA A 185 40.12 -16.69 6.91
CA ALA A 185 41.27 -16.49 6.05
C ALA A 185 42.08 -17.77 6.15
N GLY A 186 41.88 -18.66 5.20
CA GLY A 186 42.74 -19.83 5.00
C GLY A 186 44.10 -19.29 4.57
N VAL A 187 45.02 -19.19 5.55
CA VAL A 187 46.41 -19.03 5.26
C VAL A 187 46.87 -20.38 4.69
N GLY A 188 46.64 -20.58 3.41
CA GLY A 188 47.25 -21.61 2.63
C GLY A 188 48.73 -21.29 2.48
N ALA A 189 49.54 -21.92 3.32
CA ALA A 189 50.98 -21.90 3.17
C ALA A 189 51.32 -22.46 1.77
N MET A 190 51.67 -21.58 0.87
CA MET A 190 52.20 -21.89 -0.44
C MET A 190 53.66 -22.30 -0.23
N ARG A 191 53.89 -23.61 -0.02
CA ARG A 191 55.24 -24.20 -0.04
C ARG A 191 55.73 -24.17 -1.48
N THR A 192 56.51 -23.15 -1.80
CA THR A 192 57.33 -23.11 -3.00
C THR A 192 58.42 -24.16 -2.88
N GLN A 193 58.27 -25.30 -3.55
CA GLN A 193 59.40 -26.22 -3.78
C GLN A 193 60.21 -25.66 -4.94
N LEU A 194 61.32 -25.00 -4.61
CA LEU A 194 62.41 -24.74 -5.53
C LEU A 194 63.07 -26.07 -5.85
N ARG A 195 62.81 -26.61 -7.01
CA ARG A 195 63.55 -27.74 -7.57
C ARG A 195 64.76 -27.15 -8.32
N VAL A 196 65.89 -27.25 -7.65
CA VAL A 196 67.22 -26.98 -8.25
C VAL A 196 67.47 -28.04 -9.30
N VAL A 197 67.58 -27.64 -10.58
CA VAL A 197 68.07 -28.47 -11.66
C VAL A 197 69.60 -28.45 -11.61
N GLY A 198 70.20 -29.53 -11.10
CA GLY A 198 71.64 -29.79 -11.22
C GLY A 198 71.91 -30.50 -12.54
N GLU A 199 72.73 -29.87 -13.32
CA GLU A 199 73.44 -30.48 -14.45
C GLU A 199 74.28 -31.71 -13.95
N ALA A 200 74.21 -32.80 -14.70
CA ALA A 200 75.33 -33.76 -14.82
C ALA A 200 75.21 -34.54 -16.13
N THR A 201 76.10 -34.21 -16.96
CA THR A 201 76.70 -34.89 -18.09
C THR A 201 76.83 -36.39 -17.93
N GLY A 202 76.71 -37.15 -18.98
CA GLY A 202 77.29 -38.49 -19.06
C GLY A 202 76.57 -39.49 -19.96
N GLU A 203 76.98 -39.54 -21.18
CA GLU A 203 77.41 -40.67 -22.02
C GLU A 203 76.83 -42.08 -21.78
N GLY A 204 76.44 -42.67 -22.91
CA GLY A 204 76.60 -44.11 -23.02
C GLY A 204 75.51 -44.88 -23.77
N SER A 205 75.65 -44.89 -25.05
CA SER A 205 75.79 -46.06 -25.97
C SER A 205 74.79 -47.22 -25.89
N GLN A 206 74.27 -47.46 -27.04
CA GLN A 206 74.13 -48.72 -27.81
C GLN A 206 73.07 -49.77 -27.43
N LYS A 207 72.38 -50.08 -28.49
CA LYS A 207 72.10 -51.36 -29.17
C LYS A 207 70.79 -52.08 -28.88
N SER A 208 70.07 -52.18 -29.85
CA SER A 208 69.89 -53.27 -30.82
C SER A 208 68.58 -54.08 -30.63
N ALA A 209 67.86 -54.07 -31.69
CA ALA A 209 67.27 -55.22 -32.40
C ALA A 209 66.07 -55.95 -31.75
N GLY A 210 65.06 -56.10 -32.60
CA GLY A 210 64.39 -57.35 -32.77
C GLY A 210 62.89 -57.31 -32.93
N ARG A 211 62.48 -57.32 -34.15
CA ARG A 211 61.21 -57.85 -34.70
C ARG A 211 61.18 -59.40 -34.50
N PRO A 212 60.07 -59.99 -34.72
CA PRO A 212 58.93 -59.66 -35.57
C PRO A 212 57.59 -59.42 -34.87
#